data_f4bfc326328e45fa0e3ff1971ffe646c
#
_entry.id   f4bfc326328e45fa0e3ff1971ffe646c
#
_cell.length_a   1.000
_cell.length_b   1.000
_cell.length_c   1.000
_cell.angle_alpha   90.00
_cell.angle_beta   90.00
_cell.angle_gamma   90.00
#
_symmetry.space_group_name_H-M   'P 1'
#
loop_
_entity.id
_entity.type
_entity.pdbx_description
1 polymer ?
#
loop_
_entity_poly.entity_id
_entity_poly.type
_entity_poly.pdbx_seq_one_letter_code
_entity_poly.pdbx_strand_id
1 'polypeptide(L)'
;MDFDIGSLIPSLDSLLGKLDLLLRVCVMAGPLALLGLGLYYFLVPPGEANHSAGYRFRYGMTKVKVWQFMQRIAGMVYSGTGFVLTIVMAIVCIGFGGMEVPDMLWAAVKCILWELGIIAAATAAINITVIVVYDSQGNSRKEMRELFGK
;
A
#
# COMPACT_ATOMS: atom_id res chain seq x y z
N MET A 1 -15.11 9.90 53.62
CA MET A 1 -14.29 9.94 52.42
C MET A 1 -15.09 9.28 51.32
N ASP A 2 -15.83 10.10 50.59
CA ASP A 2 -16.59 9.59 49.44
C ASP A 2 -15.61 9.37 48.31
N PHE A 3 -15.40 8.11 47.99
CA PHE A 3 -14.53 7.69 46.90
C PHE A 3 -15.31 7.90 45.60
N ASP A 4 -15.04 9.01 44.92
CA ASP A 4 -15.70 9.34 43.66
C ASP A 4 -15.11 8.45 42.53
N ILE A 5 -15.80 7.34 42.27
CA ILE A 5 -15.49 6.38 41.23
C ILE A 5 -15.57 7.07 39.83
N GLY A 6 -16.36 8.14 39.69
CA GLY A 6 -16.47 8.90 38.46
C GLY A 6 -15.16 9.58 38.03
N SER A 7 -14.29 9.91 39.00
CA SER A 7 -12.97 10.53 38.70
C SER A 7 -11.92 9.55 38.17
N LEU A 8 -12.14 8.23 38.32
CA LEU A 8 -11.22 7.18 37.87
C LEU A 8 -11.53 6.66 36.45
N ILE A 9 -12.74 6.92 35.96
CA ILE A 9 -13.14 6.52 34.61
C ILE A 9 -12.91 7.73 33.71
N PRO A 10 -12.04 7.63 32.67
CA PRO A 10 -11.93 8.69 31.67
C PRO A 10 -13.34 9.00 31.17
N SER A 11 -13.68 10.30 31.03
CA SER A 11 -14.99 10.68 30.53
C SER A 11 -15.28 9.93 29.23
N LEU A 12 -16.50 9.42 29.05
CA LEU A 12 -16.90 8.66 27.86
C LEU A 12 -16.51 9.42 26.58
N ASP A 13 -16.65 10.74 26.57
CA ASP A 13 -16.26 11.62 25.47
C ASP A 13 -14.75 11.55 25.16
N SER A 14 -13.90 11.44 26.18
CA SER A 14 -12.44 11.26 25.99
C SER A 14 -12.11 9.91 25.36
N LEU A 15 -12.83 8.85 25.71
CA LEU A 15 -12.65 7.51 25.12
C LEU A 15 -13.15 7.49 23.67
N LEU A 16 -14.30 8.11 23.39
CA LEU A 16 -14.85 8.22 22.04
C LEU A 16 -13.94 9.03 21.12
N GLY A 17 -13.39 10.14 21.60
CA GLY A 17 -12.41 10.93 20.82
C GLY A 17 -11.12 10.19 20.52
N LYS A 18 -10.62 9.34 21.44
CA LYS A 18 -9.46 8.47 21.19
C LYS A 18 -9.76 7.38 20.17
N LEU A 19 -10.96 6.82 20.20
CA LEU A 19 -11.40 5.81 19.24
C LEU A 19 -11.54 6.40 17.83
N ASP A 20 -12.14 7.59 17.70
CA ASP A 20 -12.23 8.32 16.42
C ASP A 20 -10.83 8.56 15.82
N LEU A 21 -9.89 9.08 16.61
CA LEU A 21 -8.53 9.29 16.18
C LEU A 21 -7.86 7.97 15.75
N LEU A 22 -8.01 6.91 16.53
CA LEU A 22 -7.44 5.59 16.22
C LEU A 22 -7.94 5.06 14.88
N LEU A 23 -9.25 5.14 14.62
CA LEU A 23 -9.84 4.66 13.36
C LEU A 23 -9.34 5.46 12.16
N ARG A 24 -9.20 6.78 12.27
CA ARG A 24 -8.61 7.62 11.22
C ARG A 24 -7.16 7.25 10.95
N VAL A 25 -6.37 7.02 11.99
CA VAL A 25 -4.98 6.58 11.86
C VAL A 25 -4.91 5.21 11.18
N CYS A 26 -5.77 4.26 11.55
CA CYS A 26 -5.81 2.94 10.91
C CYS A 26 -6.13 3.01 9.42
N VAL A 27 -7.13 3.83 9.03
CA VAL A 27 -7.51 4.03 7.61
C VAL A 27 -6.40 4.75 6.84
N MET A 28 -5.67 5.69 7.43
CA MET A 28 -4.57 6.39 6.76
C MET A 28 -3.27 5.60 6.68
N ALA A 29 -3.08 4.62 7.55
CA ALA A 29 -1.82 3.87 7.64
C ALA A 29 -1.49 3.07 6.36
N GLY A 30 -2.49 2.41 5.75
CA GLY A 30 -2.33 1.65 4.52
C GLY A 30 -1.83 2.49 3.34
N PRO A 31 -2.56 3.55 2.96
CA PRO A 31 -2.16 4.47 1.90
C PRO A 31 -0.78 5.11 2.11
N LEU A 32 -0.50 5.59 3.33
CA LEU A 32 0.79 6.20 3.65
C LEU A 32 1.95 5.21 3.61
N ALA A 33 1.75 3.99 4.09
CA ALA A 33 2.75 2.93 3.99
C ALA A 33 3.01 2.56 2.52
N LEU A 34 1.95 2.45 1.70
CA LEU A 34 2.09 2.16 0.27
C LEU A 34 2.83 3.28 -0.47
N LEU A 35 2.50 4.54 -0.18
CA LEU A 35 3.20 5.70 -0.71
C LEU A 35 4.67 5.70 -0.31
N GLY A 36 4.97 5.48 0.98
CA GLY A 36 6.34 5.42 1.49
C GLY A 36 7.18 4.31 0.84
N LEU A 37 6.62 3.09 0.73
CA LEU A 37 7.25 1.97 0.03
C LEU A 37 7.45 2.26 -1.46
N GLY A 38 6.47 2.85 -2.11
CA GLY A 38 6.55 3.23 -3.52
C GLY A 38 7.67 4.24 -3.76
N LEU A 39 7.72 5.30 -2.96
CA LEU A 39 8.79 6.31 -3.03
C LEU A 39 10.17 5.70 -2.73
N TYR A 40 10.25 4.80 -1.76
CA TYR A 40 11.50 4.10 -1.46
C TYR A 40 12.01 3.30 -2.67
N TYR A 41 11.15 2.48 -3.31
CA TYR A 41 11.54 1.69 -4.48
C TYR A 41 11.84 2.57 -5.71
N PHE A 42 11.24 3.73 -5.81
CA PHE A 42 11.46 4.67 -6.90
C PHE A 42 12.74 5.47 -6.75
N LEU A 43 13.01 6.02 -5.56
CA LEU A 43 14.14 6.92 -5.28
C LEU A 43 15.44 6.16 -4.95
N VAL A 44 15.32 5.02 -4.28
CA VAL A 44 16.46 4.22 -3.81
C VAL A 44 16.28 2.76 -4.24
N PRO A 45 16.21 2.48 -5.57
CA PRO A 45 16.02 1.12 -6.02
C PRO A 45 17.23 0.26 -5.61
N PRO A 46 17.01 -0.91 -4.99
CA PRO A 46 18.09 -1.84 -4.66
C PRO A 46 18.85 -2.26 -5.94
N GLY A 47 20.16 -2.06 -5.95
CA GLY A 47 21.00 -2.31 -7.14
C GLY A 47 21.04 -3.77 -7.57
N GLU A 48 21.02 -4.68 -6.60
CA GLU A 48 21.08 -6.13 -6.81
C GLU A 48 19.93 -6.85 -6.10
N ALA A 49 19.53 -8.01 -6.64
CA ALA A 49 18.54 -8.87 -6.02
C ALA A 49 19.12 -9.44 -4.71
N ASN A 50 18.67 -8.88 -3.59
CA ASN A 50 19.06 -9.32 -2.26
C ASN A 50 17.83 -9.76 -1.44
N HIS A 51 18.10 -10.45 -0.32
CA HIS A 51 17.03 -10.91 0.57
C HIS A 51 16.58 -9.87 1.61
N SER A 52 17.15 -8.67 1.62
CA SER A 52 16.91 -7.65 2.64
C SER A 52 15.89 -6.60 2.22
N ALA A 53 15.97 -6.10 0.97
CA ALA A 53 15.14 -4.97 0.52
C ALA A 53 14.67 -5.14 -0.93
N GLY A 54 13.51 -4.55 -1.26
CA GLY A 54 12.95 -4.51 -2.61
C GLY A 54 11.70 -5.38 -2.81
N TYR A 55 10.96 -5.05 -3.86
CA TYR A 55 9.81 -5.83 -4.29
C TYR A 55 10.27 -7.16 -4.87
N ARG A 56 9.68 -8.26 -4.43
CA ARG A 56 10.11 -9.62 -4.78
C ARG A 56 9.06 -10.35 -5.58
N PHE A 57 9.47 -10.78 -6.77
CA PHE A 57 8.66 -11.65 -7.61
C PHE A 57 9.60 -12.62 -8.36
N ARG A 58 9.18 -13.88 -8.50
CA ARG A 58 10.03 -14.97 -9.02
C ARG A 58 10.71 -14.63 -10.35
N TYR A 59 9.99 -14.06 -11.30
CA TYR A 59 10.54 -13.67 -12.61
C TYR A 59 11.49 -12.48 -12.51
N GLY A 60 11.25 -11.56 -11.59
CA GLY A 60 12.07 -10.36 -11.40
C GLY A 60 13.45 -10.63 -10.79
N MET A 61 13.63 -11.80 -10.15
CA MET A 61 14.89 -12.15 -9.49
C MET A 61 15.89 -12.90 -10.40
N THR A 62 15.57 -13.09 -11.68
CA THR A 62 16.39 -13.91 -12.60
C THR A 62 17.65 -13.19 -13.08
N LYS A 63 17.57 -11.89 -13.35
CA LYS A 63 18.68 -11.06 -13.82
C LYS A 63 18.61 -9.67 -13.19
N VAL A 64 19.77 -9.03 -12.98
CA VAL A 64 19.88 -7.68 -12.41
C VAL A 64 19.04 -6.66 -13.21
N LYS A 65 19.05 -6.73 -14.53
CA LYS A 65 18.26 -5.85 -15.43
C LYS A 65 16.75 -5.98 -15.18
N VAL A 66 16.25 -7.21 -15.00
CA VAL A 66 14.84 -7.48 -14.72
C VAL A 66 14.48 -7.02 -13.31
N TRP A 67 15.37 -7.25 -12.34
CA TRP A 67 15.22 -6.76 -10.98
C TRP A 67 15.06 -5.23 -10.93
N GLN A 68 15.98 -4.49 -11.55
CA GLN A 68 15.93 -3.03 -11.57
C GLN A 68 14.66 -2.51 -12.27
N PHE A 69 14.26 -3.13 -13.39
CA PHE A 69 12.99 -2.80 -14.05
C PHE A 69 11.79 -3.01 -13.12
N MET A 70 11.74 -4.16 -12.45
CA MET A 70 10.66 -4.51 -11.52
C MET A 70 10.58 -3.52 -10.35
N GLN A 71 11.72 -3.14 -9.74
CA GLN A 71 11.75 -2.15 -8.66
C GLN A 71 11.20 -0.79 -9.13
N ARG A 72 11.60 -0.35 -10.32
CA ARG A 72 11.14 0.92 -10.88
C ARG A 72 9.63 0.91 -11.15
N ILE A 73 9.09 -0.16 -11.73
CA ILE A 73 7.65 -0.30 -11.96
C ILE A 73 6.88 -0.37 -10.63
N ALA A 74 7.37 -1.17 -9.68
CA ALA A 74 6.76 -1.24 -8.35
C ALA A 74 6.77 0.13 -7.66
N GLY A 75 7.87 0.86 -7.74
CA GLY A 75 8.00 2.22 -7.21
C GLY A 75 6.96 3.18 -7.83
N MET A 76 6.83 3.20 -9.15
CA MET A 76 5.84 4.05 -9.84
C MET A 76 4.39 3.67 -9.49
N VAL A 77 4.06 2.39 -9.55
CA VAL A 77 2.69 1.92 -9.29
C VAL A 77 2.30 2.16 -7.83
N TYR A 78 3.16 1.80 -6.88
CA TYR A 78 2.85 1.96 -5.45
C TYR A 78 2.84 3.43 -5.02
N SER A 79 3.77 4.27 -5.50
CA SER A 79 3.75 5.71 -5.18
C SER A 79 2.52 6.39 -5.77
N GLY A 80 2.17 6.11 -7.03
CA GLY A 80 0.99 6.68 -7.66
C GLY A 80 -0.31 6.23 -6.99
N THR A 81 -0.47 4.92 -6.76
CA THR A 81 -1.64 4.36 -6.08
C THR A 81 -1.73 4.87 -4.64
N GLY A 82 -0.62 4.85 -3.90
CA GLY A 82 -0.56 5.33 -2.51
C GLY A 82 -0.88 6.81 -2.39
N PHE A 83 -0.40 7.64 -3.33
CA PHE A 83 -0.72 9.07 -3.37
C PHE A 83 -2.23 9.31 -3.57
N VAL A 84 -2.84 8.66 -4.56
CA VAL A 84 -4.27 8.79 -4.83
C VAL A 84 -5.09 8.29 -3.64
N LEU A 85 -4.76 7.11 -3.09
CA LEU A 85 -5.44 6.57 -1.91
C LEU A 85 -5.32 7.49 -0.70
N THR A 86 -4.14 8.09 -0.46
CA THR A 86 -3.94 9.03 0.65
C THR A 86 -4.90 10.21 0.56
N ILE A 87 -5.08 10.79 -0.64
CA ILE A 87 -6.03 11.89 -0.85
C ILE A 87 -7.46 11.43 -0.61
N VAL A 88 -7.85 10.29 -1.21
CA VAL A 88 -9.23 9.77 -1.08
C VAL A 88 -9.55 9.46 0.39
N MET A 89 -8.66 8.77 1.10
CA MET A 89 -8.87 8.41 2.50
C MET A 89 -8.83 9.62 3.44
N ALA A 90 -8.05 10.65 3.13
CA ALA A 90 -8.09 11.91 3.87
C ALA A 90 -9.47 12.57 3.75
N ILE A 91 -10.06 12.59 2.56
CA ILE A 91 -11.44 13.12 2.36
C ILE A 91 -12.47 12.28 3.11
N VAL A 92 -12.36 10.95 3.05
CA VAL A 92 -13.24 10.03 3.79
C VAL A 92 -13.14 10.24 5.30
N CYS A 93 -11.92 10.40 5.82
CA CYS A 93 -11.69 10.68 7.23
C CYS A 93 -12.34 12.00 7.70
N ILE A 94 -12.44 13.01 6.85
CA ILE A 94 -13.20 14.24 7.18
C ILE A 94 -14.69 13.90 7.42
N GLY A 95 -15.25 13.00 6.59
CA GLY A 95 -16.63 12.54 6.73
C GLY A 95 -16.95 11.74 7.99
N PHE A 96 -15.94 11.24 8.73
CA PHE A 96 -16.15 10.56 10.02
C PHE A 96 -16.65 11.50 11.13
N GLY A 97 -16.44 12.81 10.97
CA GLY A 97 -16.92 13.81 11.92
C GLY A 97 -18.45 13.79 12.02
N GLY A 98 -18.99 13.50 13.21
CA GLY A 98 -20.43 13.45 13.47
C GLY A 98 -21.10 12.09 13.21
N MET A 99 -20.35 11.05 12.82
CA MET A 99 -20.87 9.67 12.75
C MET A 99 -20.98 9.06 14.16
N GLU A 100 -22.00 8.23 14.36
CA GLU A 100 -22.05 7.36 15.55
C GLU A 100 -20.92 6.31 15.48
N VAL A 101 -20.44 5.88 16.67
CA VAL A 101 -19.30 4.94 16.75
C VAL A 101 -19.49 3.65 15.94
N PRO A 102 -20.66 3.00 15.95
CA PRO A 102 -20.86 1.79 15.14
C PRO A 102 -20.73 2.04 13.63
N ASP A 103 -21.28 3.17 13.15
CA ASP A 103 -21.26 3.53 11.73
C ASP A 103 -19.85 3.89 11.28
N MET A 104 -19.11 4.63 12.10
CA MET A 104 -17.72 4.97 11.86
C MET A 104 -16.82 3.73 11.81
N LEU A 105 -17.04 2.76 12.71
CA LEU A 105 -16.33 1.48 12.71
C LEU A 105 -16.57 0.70 11.40
N TRP A 106 -17.85 0.59 10.99
CA TRP A 106 -18.20 -0.06 9.73
C TRP A 106 -17.62 0.66 8.50
N ALA A 107 -17.62 1.99 8.51
CA ALA A 107 -17.00 2.79 7.45
C ALA A 107 -15.49 2.53 7.39
N ALA A 108 -14.79 2.54 8.51
CA ALA A 108 -13.36 2.26 8.59
C ALA A 108 -13.01 0.84 8.08
N VAL A 109 -13.78 -0.18 8.49
CA VAL A 109 -13.60 -1.56 8.02
C VAL A 109 -13.76 -1.65 6.49
N LYS A 110 -14.80 -1.02 5.93
CA LYS A 110 -15.01 -0.98 4.47
C LYS A 110 -13.85 -0.31 3.77
N CYS A 111 -13.35 0.81 4.27
CA CYS A 111 -12.19 1.51 3.70
C CYS A 111 -10.96 0.60 3.66
N ILE A 112 -10.62 -0.06 4.77
CA ILE A 112 -9.47 -0.98 4.86
C ILE A 112 -9.62 -2.15 3.86
N LEU A 113 -10.82 -2.73 3.72
CA LEU A 113 -11.06 -3.80 2.76
C LEU A 113 -10.88 -3.32 1.31
N TRP A 114 -11.35 -2.13 0.96
CA TRP A 114 -11.13 -1.51 -0.34
C TRP A 114 -9.65 -1.24 -0.60
N GLU A 115 -8.92 -0.72 0.38
CA GLU A 115 -7.47 -0.52 0.29
C GLU A 115 -6.73 -1.81 0.00
N LEU A 116 -7.03 -2.88 0.75
CA LEU A 116 -6.43 -4.21 0.53
C LEU A 116 -6.71 -4.72 -0.88
N GLY A 117 -7.94 -4.55 -1.38
CA GLY A 117 -8.32 -4.92 -2.75
C GLY A 117 -7.51 -4.15 -3.81
N ILE A 118 -7.36 -2.84 -3.63
CA ILE A 118 -6.58 -1.98 -4.54
C ILE A 118 -5.09 -2.33 -4.49
N ILE A 119 -4.53 -2.56 -3.31
CA ILE A 119 -3.13 -2.98 -3.14
C ILE A 119 -2.89 -4.33 -3.83
N ALA A 120 -3.80 -5.29 -3.67
CA ALA A 120 -3.72 -6.58 -4.34
C ALA A 120 -3.77 -6.43 -5.88
N ALA A 121 -4.67 -5.59 -6.39
CA ALA A 121 -4.76 -5.30 -7.82
C ALA A 121 -3.49 -4.60 -8.36
N ALA A 122 -2.95 -3.62 -7.63
CA ALA A 122 -1.70 -2.96 -7.99
C ALA A 122 -0.52 -3.94 -8.02
N THR A 123 -0.43 -4.83 -7.03
CA THR A 123 0.57 -5.89 -6.97
C THR A 123 0.44 -6.86 -8.15
N ALA A 124 -0.78 -7.28 -8.48
CA ALA A 124 -1.04 -8.13 -9.63
C ALA A 124 -0.64 -7.44 -10.95
N ALA A 125 -0.94 -6.16 -11.11
CA ALA A 125 -0.55 -5.38 -12.29
C ALA A 125 0.97 -5.30 -12.45
N ILE A 126 1.74 -5.11 -11.37
CA ILE A 126 3.21 -5.14 -11.40
C ILE A 126 3.69 -6.51 -11.89
N ASN A 127 3.18 -7.60 -11.30
CA ASN A 127 3.59 -8.95 -11.65
C ASN A 127 3.27 -9.28 -13.12
N ILE A 128 2.07 -8.94 -13.59
CA ILE A 128 1.65 -9.12 -14.98
C ILE A 128 2.58 -8.34 -15.92
N THR A 129 2.91 -7.09 -15.59
CA THR A 129 3.80 -6.27 -16.39
C THR A 129 5.17 -6.93 -16.56
N VAL A 130 5.74 -7.48 -15.48
CA VAL A 130 7.03 -8.18 -15.54
C VAL A 130 6.93 -9.44 -16.40
N ILE A 131 5.86 -10.24 -16.27
CA ILE A 131 5.65 -11.47 -17.07
C ILE A 131 5.44 -11.16 -18.57
N VAL A 132 4.80 -10.05 -18.89
CA VAL A 132 4.56 -9.63 -20.28
C VAL A 132 5.85 -9.18 -20.96
N VAL A 133 6.71 -8.48 -20.22
CA VAL A 133 7.96 -7.92 -20.76
C VAL A 133 9.10 -8.94 -20.80
N TYR A 134 9.18 -9.82 -19.81
CA TYR A 134 10.27 -10.79 -19.65
C TYR A 134 9.75 -12.23 -19.60
N ASP A 135 10.59 -13.17 -20.01
CA ASP A 135 10.35 -14.61 -19.84
C ASP A 135 10.85 -15.12 -18.47
N SER A 136 10.65 -16.42 -18.22
CA SER A 136 11.11 -17.08 -16.98
C SER A 136 12.61 -17.13 -16.80
N GLN A 137 13.39 -16.86 -17.87
CA GLN A 137 14.86 -16.80 -17.86
C GLN A 137 15.38 -15.36 -17.81
N GLY A 138 14.47 -14.36 -17.75
CA GLY A 138 14.80 -12.94 -17.71
C GLY A 138 15.27 -12.37 -19.05
N ASN A 139 14.87 -12.98 -20.18
CA ASN A 139 15.10 -12.41 -21.49
C ASN A 139 13.92 -11.55 -21.91
N SER A 140 14.20 -10.43 -22.59
CA SER A 140 13.15 -9.56 -23.12
C SER A 140 12.39 -10.28 -24.25
N ARG A 141 11.07 -10.39 -24.11
CA ARG A 141 10.22 -11.01 -25.14
C ARG A 141 10.23 -10.23 -26.46
N LYS A 142 10.50 -8.92 -26.40
CA LYS A 142 10.64 -8.09 -27.60
C LYS A 142 11.91 -8.44 -28.35
N GLU A 143 13.06 -8.51 -27.69
CA GLU A 143 14.34 -8.91 -28.28
C GLU A 143 14.27 -10.32 -28.90
N MET A 144 13.59 -11.25 -28.20
CA MET A 144 13.38 -12.60 -28.73
C MET A 144 12.55 -12.62 -30.01
N ARG A 145 11.48 -11.82 -30.10
CA ARG A 145 10.67 -11.71 -31.32
C ARG A 145 11.47 -11.14 -32.50
N GLU A 146 12.33 -10.17 -32.24
CA GLU A 146 13.18 -9.58 -33.29
C GLU A 146 14.25 -10.56 -33.81
N LEU A 147 14.77 -11.43 -32.92
CA LEU A 147 15.80 -12.42 -33.29
C LEU A 147 15.21 -13.67 -33.97
N PHE A 148 14.04 -14.14 -33.56
CA PHE A 148 13.44 -15.41 -34.04
C PHE A 148 12.19 -15.22 -34.90
N GLY A 149 11.75 -13.99 -35.10
CA GLY A 149 10.53 -13.65 -35.85
C GLY A 149 10.76 -13.32 -37.33
N LYS A 150 11.90 -13.79 -37.91
CA LYS A 150 12.19 -13.76 -39.34
C LYS A 150 11.79 -15.04 -39.99
#